data_9286827ba5b0172f4623f92660533b6c
#
_entry.id   9286827ba5b0172f4623f92660533b6c
#
_cell.length_a   1.000
_cell.length_b   1.000
_cell.length_c   1.000
_cell.angle_alpha   90.00
_cell.angle_beta   90.00
_cell.angle_gamma   90.00
#
_symmetry.space_group_name_H-M   'P 1'
#
loop_
_entity.id
_entity.type
_entity.pdbx_description
1 polymer ?
#
loop_
_entity_poly.entity_id
_entity_poly.type
_entity_poly.pdbx_seq_one_letter_code
_entity_poly.pdbx_strand_id
1 'polypeptide(L)'
;MTPGLYAIVAGGMIKGIVSLLTAIGLVSSKSDIITVLNAVGDAPFYFMPFIIGYAAAKRFKVKEIFGIMTAGILMYSTFLSPKEGITGYAFGPINIPAYNYKGSIFPVILSVWIFSIIFHLIDKHMPKNLRIVFSGALSFLISAPLFLGFAAPLGNWIAKGMTSGFAWLFTHAGPFAGALFCGIIPLTIIFGIKGWSAVAVSYTHLRAHETRG
;
A
#
# COMPACT_ATOMS: atom_id res chain seq x y z
N MET A 1 -10.94 12.05 4.21
CA MET A 1 -9.92 11.03 4.55
C MET A 1 -10.42 9.92 5.48
N THR A 2 -11.65 9.98 5.93
CA THR A 2 -12.22 9.11 6.96
C THR A 2 -12.68 7.71 6.53
N PRO A 3 -13.15 7.42 5.29
CA PRO A 3 -13.71 6.09 4.99
C PRO A 3 -12.69 4.94 5.07
N GLY A 4 -11.45 5.17 4.68
CA GLY A 4 -10.42 4.13 4.77
C GLY A 4 -10.04 3.74 6.21
N LEU A 5 -10.16 4.67 7.16
CA LEU A 5 -9.86 4.41 8.56
C LEU A 5 -10.85 3.41 9.18
N TYR A 6 -12.14 3.55 8.86
CA TYR A 6 -13.17 2.62 9.37
C TYR A 6 -12.93 1.19 8.88
N ALA A 7 -12.53 1.02 7.63
CA ALA A 7 -12.23 -0.30 7.08
C ALA A 7 -11.02 -0.95 7.77
N ILE A 8 -9.96 -0.19 8.02
CA ILE A 8 -8.76 -0.68 8.73
C ILE A 8 -9.10 -1.07 10.17
N VAL A 9 -9.86 -0.22 10.88
CA VAL A 9 -10.28 -0.52 12.26
C VAL A 9 -11.14 -1.78 12.31
N ALA A 10 -12.12 -1.91 11.41
CA ALA A 10 -12.96 -3.10 11.33
C ALA A 10 -12.13 -4.36 11.05
N GLY A 11 -11.20 -4.32 10.10
CA GLY A 11 -10.30 -5.44 9.82
C GLY A 11 -9.44 -5.81 11.03
N GLY A 12 -8.88 -4.81 11.72
CA GLY A 12 -8.10 -5.00 12.94
C GLY A 12 -8.91 -5.64 14.07
N MET A 13 -10.17 -5.22 14.27
CA MET A 13 -11.08 -5.82 15.25
C MET A 13 -11.36 -7.29 14.94
N ILE A 14 -11.65 -7.63 13.68
CA ILE A 14 -11.87 -9.01 13.25
C ILE A 14 -10.62 -9.86 13.54
N LYS A 15 -9.44 -9.36 13.20
CA LYS A 15 -8.17 -10.04 13.50
C LYS A 15 -7.95 -10.23 15.00
N GLY A 16 -8.29 -9.24 15.81
CA GLY A 16 -8.25 -9.34 17.27
C GLY A 16 -9.16 -10.45 17.81
N ILE A 17 -10.39 -10.54 17.31
CA ILE A 17 -11.35 -11.60 17.67
C ILE A 17 -10.81 -12.97 17.26
N VAL A 18 -10.28 -13.10 16.03
CA VAL A 18 -9.69 -14.35 15.54
C VAL A 18 -8.53 -14.79 16.42
N SER A 19 -7.63 -13.87 16.77
CA SER A 19 -6.51 -14.15 17.68
C SER A 19 -6.97 -14.59 19.05
N LEU A 20 -8.03 -13.97 19.58
CA LEU A 20 -8.61 -14.35 20.88
C LEU A 20 -9.22 -15.76 20.83
N LEU A 21 -10.03 -16.07 19.81
CA LEU A 21 -10.67 -17.38 19.64
C LEU A 21 -9.66 -18.51 19.52
N THR A 22 -8.54 -18.27 18.81
CA THR A 22 -7.46 -19.24 18.67
C THR A 22 -6.64 -19.39 19.97
N ALA A 23 -6.40 -18.29 20.70
CA ALA A 23 -5.65 -18.31 21.96
C ALA A 23 -6.39 -19.05 23.08
N ILE A 24 -7.72 -18.93 23.13
CA ILE A 24 -8.56 -19.66 24.14
C ILE A 24 -8.76 -21.13 23.73
N GLY A 25 -8.36 -21.53 22.53
CA GLY A 25 -8.48 -22.90 22.04
C GLY A 25 -9.91 -23.30 21.64
N LEU A 26 -10.83 -22.33 21.51
CA LEU A 26 -12.21 -22.58 21.11
C LEU A 26 -12.32 -23.06 19.65
N VAL A 27 -11.41 -22.62 18.80
CA VAL A 27 -11.37 -22.97 17.38
C VAL A 27 -9.94 -23.26 16.96
N SER A 28 -9.73 -24.36 16.25
CA SER A 28 -8.42 -24.68 15.70
C SER A 28 -7.99 -23.63 14.67
N SER A 29 -6.71 -23.22 14.71
CA SER A 29 -6.13 -22.29 13.74
C SER A 29 -6.18 -22.78 12.28
N LYS A 30 -6.41 -24.09 12.07
CA LYS A 30 -6.57 -24.72 10.75
C LYS A 30 -8.04 -24.87 10.31
N SER A 31 -8.98 -24.37 11.11
CA SER A 31 -10.41 -24.45 10.79
C SER A 31 -10.77 -23.52 9.62
N ASP A 32 -11.69 -23.95 8.78
CA ASP A 32 -12.19 -23.14 7.64
C ASP A 32 -12.82 -21.82 8.13
N ILE A 33 -13.46 -21.82 9.28
CA ILE A 33 -14.03 -20.62 9.92
C ILE A 33 -12.93 -19.58 10.16
N ILE A 34 -11.81 -20.01 10.75
CA ILE A 34 -10.67 -19.13 11.02
C ILE A 34 -10.04 -18.63 9.71
N THR A 35 -9.97 -19.48 8.70
CA THR A 35 -9.46 -19.12 7.37
C THR A 35 -10.32 -18.03 6.74
N VAL A 36 -11.65 -18.18 6.77
CA VAL A 36 -12.59 -17.19 6.25
C VAL A 36 -12.53 -15.88 7.05
N LEU A 37 -12.54 -15.95 8.38
CA LEU A 37 -12.46 -14.74 9.22
C LEU A 37 -11.13 -14.00 9.04
N ASN A 38 -10.03 -14.73 8.88
CA ASN A 38 -8.75 -14.12 8.52
C ASN A 38 -8.81 -13.40 7.19
N ALA A 39 -9.38 -14.01 6.16
CA ALA A 39 -9.53 -13.38 4.85
C ALA A 39 -10.37 -12.09 4.93
N VAL A 40 -11.46 -12.10 5.70
CA VAL A 40 -12.29 -10.89 5.94
C VAL A 40 -11.51 -9.82 6.68
N GLY A 41 -10.74 -10.19 7.71
CA GLY A 41 -9.91 -9.25 8.47
C GLY A 41 -8.73 -8.69 7.66
N ASP A 42 -8.18 -9.48 6.72
CA ASP A 42 -7.07 -9.07 5.87
C ASP A 42 -7.51 -8.23 4.65
N ALA A 43 -8.77 -8.33 4.23
CA ALA A 43 -9.27 -7.65 3.04
C ALA A 43 -9.00 -6.13 3.04
N PRO A 44 -9.25 -5.35 4.12
CA PRO A 44 -8.96 -3.93 4.14
C PRO A 44 -7.48 -3.60 3.90
N PHE A 45 -6.58 -4.42 4.43
CA PHE A 45 -5.13 -4.25 4.24
C PHE A 45 -4.70 -4.65 2.84
N TYR A 46 -5.28 -5.71 2.29
CA TYR A 46 -5.02 -6.15 0.92
C TYR A 46 -5.44 -5.08 -0.10
N PHE A 47 -6.61 -4.47 0.09
CA PHE A 47 -7.15 -3.44 -0.80
C PHE A 47 -6.70 -2.02 -0.44
N MET A 48 -5.81 -1.85 0.55
CA MET A 48 -5.27 -0.55 0.94
C MET A 48 -4.69 0.27 -0.23
N PRO A 49 -3.96 -0.31 -1.20
CA PRO A 49 -3.47 0.43 -2.37
C PRO A 49 -4.57 1.16 -3.14
N PHE A 50 -5.76 0.58 -3.27
CA PHE A 50 -6.89 1.20 -3.98
C PHE A 50 -7.45 2.38 -3.21
N ILE A 51 -7.56 2.27 -1.88
CA ILE A 51 -8.02 3.36 -0.99
C ILE A 51 -7.04 4.53 -1.06
N ILE A 52 -5.74 4.23 -1.05
CA ILE A 52 -4.68 5.23 -1.15
C ILE A 52 -4.67 5.86 -2.54
N GLY A 53 -4.82 5.06 -3.60
CA GLY A 53 -4.94 5.55 -4.97
C GLY A 53 -6.10 6.54 -5.14
N TYR A 54 -7.28 6.20 -4.60
CA TYR A 54 -8.43 7.09 -4.55
C TYR A 54 -8.10 8.41 -3.85
N ALA A 55 -7.52 8.34 -2.65
CA ALA A 55 -7.18 9.53 -1.86
C ALA A 55 -6.10 10.40 -2.53
N ALA A 56 -5.09 9.77 -3.13
CA ALA A 56 -4.02 10.44 -3.86
C ALA A 56 -4.57 11.16 -5.11
N ALA A 57 -5.42 10.50 -5.90
CA ALA A 57 -6.06 11.11 -7.07
C ALA A 57 -6.87 12.35 -6.70
N LYS A 58 -7.65 12.26 -5.63
CA LYS A 58 -8.39 13.42 -5.09
C LYS A 58 -7.44 14.55 -4.67
N ARG A 59 -6.32 14.24 -4.05
CA ARG A 59 -5.31 15.22 -3.64
C ARG A 59 -4.63 15.89 -4.83
N PHE A 60 -4.34 15.13 -5.89
CA PHE A 60 -3.71 15.60 -7.12
C PHE A 60 -4.70 16.14 -8.16
N LYS A 61 -5.98 16.30 -7.79
CA LYS A 61 -7.03 16.89 -8.63
C LYS A 61 -7.24 16.17 -9.96
N VAL A 62 -7.14 14.85 -9.95
CA VAL A 62 -7.58 13.98 -11.04
C VAL A 62 -8.79 13.17 -10.60
N LYS A 63 -9.56 12.62 -11.55
CA LYS A 63 -10.72 11.78 -11.21
C LYS A 63 -10.26 10.59 -10.38
N GLU A 64 -10.94 10.34 -9.28
CA GLU A 64 -10.58 9.33 -8.29
C GLU A 64 -10.48 7.93 -8.88
N ILE A 65 -11.28 7.64 -9.89
CA ILE A 65 -11.24 6.36 -10.60
C ILE A 65 -9.87 6.07 -11.23
N PHE A 66 -9.17 7.09 -11.71
CA PHE A 66 -7.83 6.92 -12.28
C PHE A 66 -6.79 6.53 -11.22
N GLY A 67 -6.94 7.01 -9.99
CA GLY A 67 -6.11 6.56 -8.88
C GLY A 67 -6.35 5.11 -8.51
N ILE A 68 -7.61 4.68 -8.51
CA ILE A 68 -7.98 3.27 -8.32
C ILE A 68 -7.40 2.41 -9.43
N MET A 69 -7.51 2.83 -10.69
CA MET A 69 -6.94 2.11 -11.83
C MET A 69 -5.42 2.02 -11.76
N THR A 70 -4.73 3.11 -11.36
CA THR A 70 -3.27 3.10 -11.16
C THR A 70 -2.87 2.09 -10.09
N ALA A 71 -3.59 2.04 -8.97
CA ALA A 71 -3.37 1.02 -7.95
C ALA A 71 -3.65 -0.39 -8.49
N GLY A 72 -4.70 -0.56 -9.31
CA GLY A 72 -5.04 -1.83 -9.97
C GLY A 72 -3.93 -2.33 -10.89
N ILE A 73 -3.30 -1.43 -11.64
CA ILE A 73 -2.15 -1.79 -12.51
C ILE A 73 -0.98 -2.29 -11.66
N LEU A 74 -0.66 -1.62 -10.55
CA LEU A 74 0.40 -2.06 -9.62
C LEU A 74 0.07 -3.40 -8.95
N MET A 75 -1.21 -3.64 -8.68
CA MET A 75 -1.72 -4.88 -8.07
C MET A 75 -2.00 -5.99 -9.08
N TYR A 76 -1.73 -5.78 -10.37
CA TYR A 76 -2.00 -6.78 -11.38
C TYR A 76 -1.06 -7.99 -11.23
N SER A 77 -1.61 -9.19 -11.41
CA SER A 77 -0.91 -10.46 -11.13
C SER A 77 0.44 -10.59 -11.84
N THR A 78 0.56 -10.06 -13.05
CA THR A 78 1.81 -10.06 -13.83
C THR A 78 2.96 -9.40 -13.07
N PHE A 79 2.69 -8.35 -12.30
CA PHE A 79 3.72 -7.61 -11.54
C PHE A 79 3.88 -8.16 -10.11
N LEU A 80 2.79 -8.65 -9.50
CA LEU A 80 2.81 -9.17 -8.13
C LEU A 80 3.44 -10.55 -8.00
N SER A 81 3.25 -11.41 -9.00
CA SER A 81 3.71 -12.80 -9.00
C SER A 81 4.30 -13.09 -10.38
N PRO A 82 5.49 -12.58 -10.67
CA PRO A 82 6.14 -12.86 -11.95
C PRO A 82 6.38 -14.37 -12.06
N LYS A 83 6.35 -14.89 -13.28
CA LYS A 83 6.71 -16.29 -13.54
C LYS A 83 8.15 -16.52 -13.07
N GLU A 84 8.44 -17.74 -12.66
CA GLU A 84 9.79 -18.14 -12.23
C GLU A 84 10.84 -17.72 -13.25
N GLY A 85 11.91 -17.06 -12.76
CA GLY A 85 13.00 -16.57 -13.61
C GLY A 85 12.81 -15.18 -14.22
N ILE A 86 11.63 -14.56 -14.09
CA ILE A 86 11.39 -13.19 -14.59
C ILE A 86 11.61 -12.19 -13.45
N THR A 87 12.67 -11.41 -13.54
CA THR A 87 12.97 -10.32 -12.60
C THR A 87 12.37 -8.98 -13.02
N GLY A 88 11.91 -8.86 -14.26
CA GLY A 88 11.29 -7.65 -14.81
C GLY A 88 10.85 -7.83 -16.26
N TYR A 89 10.12 -6.84 -16.74
CA TYR A 89 9.62 -6.76 -18.11
C TYR A 89 10.25 -5.60 -18.85
N ALA A 90 10.80 -5.83 -20.04
CA ALA A 90 11.33 -4.76 -20.86
C ALA A 90 10.21 -4.08 -21.65
N PHE A 91 10.07 -2.78 -21.49
CA PHE A 91 9.19 -1.95 -22.30
C PHE A 91 10.04 -0.91 -23.03
N GLY A 92 10.56 -1.26 -24.20
CA GLY A 92 11.54 -0.45 -24.93
C GLY A 92 12.80 -0.22 -24.09
N PRO A 93 13.22 1.03 -23.86
CA PRO A 93 14.40 1.34 -23.05
C PRO A 93 14.14 1.27 -21.54
N ILE A 94 12.89 1.08 -21.11
CA ILE A 94 12.49 1.07 -19.69
C ILE A 94 12.39 -0.38 -19.21
N ASN A 95 13.15 -0.71 -18.18
CA ASN A 95 13.01 -1.98 -17.48
C ASN A 95 12.01 -1.81 -16.33
N ILE A 96 10.90 -2.56 -16.39
CA ILE A 96 9.86 -2.58 -15.36
C ILE A 96 10.14 -3.74 -14.43
N PRO A 97 10.70 -3.50 -13.24
CA PRO A 97 10.98 -4.58 -12.30
C PRO A 97 9.68 -5.13 -11.71
N ALA A 98 9.60 -6.44 -11.59
CA ALA A 98 8.48 -7.11 -10.95
C ALA A 98 8.69 -7.13 -9.43
N TYR A 99 7.86 -6.39 -8.71
CA TYR A 99 7.88 -6.34 -7.25
C TYR A 99 6.51 -6.64 -6.67
N ASN A 100 6.50 -7.19 -5.46
CA ASN A 100 5.26 -7.36 -4.71
C ASN A 100 4.86 -6.02 -4.07
N TYR A 101 3.88 -5.36 -4.67
CA TYR A 101 3.34 -4.07 -4.21
C TYR A 101 2.16 -4.21 -3.25
N LYS A 102 1.81 -5.43 -2.78
CA LYS A 102 0.72 -5.67 -1.83
C LYS A 102 0.93 -4.85 -0.56
N GLY A 103 -0.08 -4.08 -0.17
CA GLY A 103 0.00 -3.22 1.01
C GLY A 103 0.94 -2.01 0.90
N SER A 104 1.56 -1.77 -0.25
CA SER A 104 2.53 -0.69 -0.43
C SER A 104 1.82 0.66 -0.62
N ILE A 105 2.19 1.65 0.20
CA ILE A 105 1.62 3.00 0.20
C ILE A 105 2.38 3.92 -0.76
N PHE A 106 3.70 3.97 -0.63
CA PHE A 106 4.56 4.91 -1.36
C PHE A 106 4.57 4.69 -2.87
N PRO A 107 4.69 3.45 -3.38
CA PRO A 107 4.61 3.20 -4.82
C PRO A 107 3.32 3.72 -5.43
N VAL A 108 2.18 3.54 -4.76
CA VAL A 108 0.87 4.00 -5.26
C VAL A 108 0.80 5.52 -5.31
N ILE A 109 1.22 6.22 -4.25
CA ILE A 109 1.19 7.69 -4.20
C ILE A 109 2.05 8.29 -5.32
N LEU A 110 3.28 7.79 -5.48
CA LEU A 110 4.19 8.27 -6.51
C LEU A 110 3.68 7.97 -7.92
N SER A 111 3.08 6.79 -8.13
CA SER A 111 2.50 6.43 -9.42
C SER A 111 1.32 7.32 -9.79
N VAL A 112 0.41 7.59 -8.84
CA VAL A 112 -0.72 8.51 -9.07
C VAL A 112 -0.23 9.94 -9.29
N TRP A 113 0.84 10.35 -8.63
CA TRP A 113 1.45 11.67 -8.84
C TRP A 113 2.00 11.83 -10.26
N ILE A 114 2.78 10.86 -10.77
CA ILE A 114 3.28 10.87 -12.16
C ILE A 114 2.11 10.83 -13.14
N PHE A 115 1.12 9.96 -12.91
CA PHE A 115 -0.09 9.92 -13.73
C PHE A 115 -0.78 11.28 -13.80
N SER A 116 -0.93 11.94 -12.66
CA SER A 116 -1.57 13.25 -12.56
C SER A 116 -0.87 14.33 -13.41
N ILE A 117 0.46 14.37 -13.40
CA ILE A 117 1.24 15.32 -14.20
C ILE A 117 0.97 15.08 -15.68
N ILE A 118 1.06 13.84 -16.13
CA ILE A 118 0.86 13.48 -17.55
C ILE A 118 -0.59 13.72 -17.97
N PHE A 119 -1.54 13.36 -17.10
CA PHE A 119 -2.96 13.60 -17.35
C PHE A 119 -3.27 15.09 -17.56
N HIS A 120 -2.79 15.96 -16.68
CA HIS A 120 -3.02 17.40 -16.82
C HIS A 120 -2.36 17.97 -18.09
N LEU A 121 -1.19 17.46 -18.46
CA LEU A 121 -0.50 17.87 -19.68
C LEU A 121 -1.29 17.50 -20.93
N ILE A 122 -1.76 16.25 -21.01
CA ILE A 122 -2.54 15.74 -22.15
C ILE A 122 -3.91 16.42 -22.19
N ASP A 123 -4.58 16.49 -21.03
CA ASP A 123 -5.92 17.05 -20.91
C ASP A 123 -5.98 18.51 -21.35
N LYS A 124 -4.92 19.29 -21.11
CA LYS A 124 -4.80 20.68 -21.54
C LYS A 124 -4.71 20.83 -23.07
N HIS A 125 -4.09 19.88 -23.77
CA HIS A 125 -3.87 19.95 -25.21
C HIS A 125 -4.96 19.22 -26.02
N MET A 126 -5.88 18.51 -25.38
CA MET A 126 -6.89 17.69 -26.02
C MET A 126 -8.15 18.51 -26.39
N PRO A 127 -8.68 18.39 -27.63
CA PRO A 127 -9.96 18.99 -28.02
C PRO A 127 -11.11 18.49 -27.14
N LYS A 128 -12.08 19.35 -26.86
CA LYS A 128 -13.21 19.06 -25.94
C LYS A 128 -13.97 17.76 -26.28
N ASN A 129 -14.16 17.48 -27.56
CA ASN A 129 -14.94 16.32 -28.02
C ASN A 129 -14.23 14.97 -27.78
N LEU A 130 -12.89 14.95 -27.81
CA LEU A 130 -12.08 13.74 -27.64
C LEU A 130 -11.60 13.54 -26.18
N ARG A 131 -11.64 14.61 -25.40
CA ARG A 131 -11.10 14.69 -24.05
C ARG A 131 -11.66 13.61 -23.11
N ILE A 132 -12.97 13.34 -23.18
CA ILE A 132 -13.64 12.41 -22.27
C ILE A 132 -13.14 10.98 -22.44
N VAL A 133 -12.89 10.54 -23.68
CA VAL A 133 -12.53 9.16 -24.01
C VAL A 133 -11.03 8.97 -24.08
N PHE A 134 -10.34 9.85 -24.81
CA PHE A 134 -8.92 9.65 -25.14
C PHE A 134 -7.96 10.18 -24.09
N SER A 135 -8.34 11.21 -23.30
CA SER A 135 -7.44 11.81 -22.31
C SER A 135 -6.98 10.78 -21.27
N GLY A 136 -7.91 9.97 -20.73
CA GLY A 136 -7.58 8.93 -19.75
C GLY A 136 -6.75 7.80 -20.36
N ALA A 137 -7.16 7.27 -21.51
CA ALA A 137 -6.49 6.15 -22.16
C ALA A 137 -5.05 6.51 -22.59
N LEU A 138 -4.86 7.66 -23.21
CA LEU A 138 -3.55 8.15 -23.66
C LEU A 138 -2.65 8.45 -22.45
N SER A 139 -3.23 9.01 -21.38
CA SER A 139 -2.49 9.26 -20.15
C SER A 139 -1.99 7.96 -19.51
N PHE A 140 -2.79 6.91 -19.47
CA PHE A 140 -2.33 5.61 -18.99
C PHE A 140 -1.26 4.99 -19.90
N LEU A 141 -1.44 5.06 -21.20
CA LEU A 141 -0.49 4.50 -22.16
C LEU A 141 0.91 5.11 -22.00
N ILE A 142 0.99 6.42 -21.78
CA ILE A 142 2.26 7.13 -21.60
C ILE A 142 2.78 7.03 -20.18
N SER A 143 1.89 7.13 -19.18
CA SER A 143 2.32 7.14 -17.78
C SER A 143 2.64 5.75 -17.22
N ALA A 144 2.00 4.68 -17.72
CA ALA A 144 2.19 3.33 -17.18
C ALA A 144 3.67 2.87 -17.20
N PRO A 145 4.40 2.95 -18.31
CA PRO A 145 5.82 2.57 -18.31
C PRO A 145 6.66 3.47 -17.40
N LEU A 146 6.30 4.75 -17.26
CA LEU A 146 7.02 5.69 -16.42
C LEU A 146 6.80 5.40 -14.92
N PHE A 147 5.55 5.23 -14.49
CA PHE A 147 5.34 4.97 -13.07
C PHE A 147 5.74 3.54 -12.68
N LEU A 148 5.60 2.54 -13.56
CA LEU A 148 6.05 1.18 -13.28
C LEU A 148 7.58 1.06 -13.28
N GLY A 149 8.26 1.76 -14.20
CA GLY A 149 9.73 1.71 -14.32
C GLY A 149 10.46 2.57 -13.30
N PHE A 150 9.88 3.68 -12.85
CA PHE A 150 10.56 4.64 -11.96
C PHE A 150 9.84 4.85 -10.63
N ALA A 151 8.56 5.24 -10.64
CA ALA A 151 7.87 5.62 -9.40
C ALA A 151 7.66 4.44 -8.47
N ALA A 152 7.26 3.30 -8.99
CA ALA A 152 6.97 2.13 -8.19
C ALA A 152 8.24 1.54 -7.55
N PRO A 153 9.37 1.34 -8.27
CA PRO A 153 10.64 0.94 -7.65
C PRO A 153 11.15 1.95 -6.64
N LEU A 154 11.08 3.23 -6.94
CA LEU A 154 11.53 4.30 -6.04
C LEU A 154 10.69 4.32 -4.76
N GLY A 155 9.37 4.19 -4.86
CA GLY A 155 8.48 4.07 -3.73
C GLY A 155 8.75 2.83 -2.89
N ASN A 156 9.09 1.71 -3.51
CA ASN A 156 9.48 0.49 -2.82
C ASN A 156 10.83 0.64 -2.09
N TRP A 157 11.78 1.33 -2.72
CA TRP A 157 13.08 1.64 -2.10
C TRP A 157 12.91 2.53 -0.86
N ILE A 158 12.09 3.57 -0.94
CA ILE A 158 11.74 4.42 0.20
C ILE A 158 11.08 3.59 1.32
N ALA A 159 10.11 2.75 0.97
CA ALA A 159 9.42 1.89 1.95
C ALA A 159 10.40 0.94 2.65
N LYS A 160 11.31 0.30 1.91
CA LYS A 160 12.36 -0.56 2.47
C LYS A 160 13.31 0.23 3.36
N GLY A 161 13.77 1.41 2.94
CA GLY A 161 14.63 2.27 3.73
C GLY A 161 14.00 2.66 5.07
N MET A 162 12.71 3.02 5.05
CA MET A 162 11.97 3.30 6.27
C MET A 162 11.87 2.06 7.17
N THR A 163 11.51 0.90 6.61
CA THR A 163 11.42 -0.36 7.38
C THR A 163 12.75 -0.72 8.02
N SER A 164 13.84 -0.64 7.25
CA SER A 164 15.19 -0.90 7.77
C SER A 164 15.61 0.10 8.83
N GLY A 165 15.29 1.38 8.65
CA GLY A 165 15.56 2.43 9.64
C GLY A 165 14.83 2.18 10.96
N PHE A 166 13.57 1.77 10.90
CA PHE A 166 12.81 1.39 12.10
C PHE A 166 13.37 0.12 12.75
N ALA A 167 13.68 -0.91 11.97
CA ALA A 167 14.28 -2.13 12.49
C ALA A 167 15.58 -1.81 13.23
N TRP A 168 16.45 -0.98 12.64
CA TRP A 168 17.68 -0.52 13.26
C TRP A 168 17.42 0.23 14.57
N LEU A 169 16.44 1.15 14.58
CA LEU A 169 16.08 1.91 15.77
C LEU A 169 15.62 0.99 16.91
N PHE A 170 14.76 0.02 16.61
CA PHE A 170 14.26 -0.93 17.60
C PHE A 170 15.33 -1.87 18.13
N THR A 171 16.30 -2.27 17.29
CA THR A 171 17.40 -3.14 17.73
C THR A 171 18.40 -2.41 18.60
N HIS A 172 18.68 -1.12 18.35
CA HIS A 172 19.73 -0.38 19.06
C HIS A 172 19.17 0.42 20.26
N ALA A 173 17.97 0.96 20.17
CA ALA A 173 17.40 1.77 21.24
C ALA A 173 16.49 0.97 22.22
N GLY A 174 16.27 -0.32 21.98
CA GLY A 174 15.53 -1.21 22.89
C GLY A 174 14.20 -0.65 23.41
N PRO A 175 13.96 -0.68 24.74
CA PRO A 175 12.71 -0.17 25.35
C PRO A 175 12.48 1.32 25.11
N PHE A 176 13.55 2.13 24.97
CA PHE A 176 13.46 3.55 24.67
C PHE A 176 12.87 3.82 23.27
N ALA A 177 13.18 2.98 22.28
CA ALA A 177 12.58 3.09 20.94
C ALA A 177 11.07 2.87 21.00
N GLY A 178 10.62 1.87 21.78
CA GLY A 178 9.21 1.61 22.01
C GLY A 178 8.49 2.78 22.68
N ALA A 179 9.06 3.34 23.73
CA ALA A 179 8.53 4.51 24.44
C ALA A 179 8.45 5.75 23.54
N LEU A 180 9.52 6.02 22.81
CA LEU A 180 9.59 7.14 21.86
C LEU A 180 8.57 6.97 20.73
N PHE A 181 8.39 5.76 20.23
CA PHE A 181 7.42 5.46 19.19
C PHE A 181 5.98 5.61 19.70
N CYS A 182 5.67 5.07 20.89
CA CYS A 182 4.37 5.24 21.54
C CYS A 182 4.06 6.71 21.87
N GLY A 183 5.07 7.51 22.16
CA GLY A 183 4.92 8.96 22.41
C GLY A 183 4.73 9.77 21.13
N ILE A 184 5.40 9.40 20.04
CA ILE A 184 5.33 10.12 18.76
C ILE A 184 4.04 9.78 18.00
N ILE A 185 3.49 8.56 18.10
CA ILE A 185 2.26 8.16 17.40
C ILE A 185 1.08 9.08 17.72
N PRO A 186 0.74 9.41 18.99
CA PRO A 186 -0.34 10.36 19.29
C PRO A 186 -0.08 11.75 18.70
N LEU A 187 1.17 12.22 18.73
CA LEU A 187 1.53 13.51 18.15
C LEU A 187 1.35 13.52 16.63
N THR A 188 1.78 12.47 15.93
CA THR A 188 1.58 12.35 14.47
C THR A 188 0.10 12.26 14.09
N ILE A 189 -0.74 11.67 14.94
CA ILE A 189 -2.19 11.64 14.76
C ILE A 189 -2.79 13.04 14.91
N ILE A 190 -2.35 13.81 15.90
CA ILE A 190 -2.78 15.21 16.12
C ILE A 190 -2.41 16.09 14.92
N PHE A 191 -1.21 15.90 14.35
CA PHE A 191 -0.76 16.60 13.14
C PHE A 191 -1.36 16.03 11.83
N GLY A 192 -2.27 15.05 11.90
CA GLY A 192 -2.95 14.49 10.73
C GLY A 192 -2.11 13.54 9.87
N ILE A 193 -0.94 13.14 10.32
CA ILE A 193 -0.06 12.18 9.64
C ILE A 193 -0.46 10.76 10.06
N LYS A 194 -1.53 10.24 9.46
CA LYS A 194 -2.16 8.97 9.88
C LYS A 194 -1.53 7.69 9.26
N GLY A 195 -0.35 7.75 8.66
CA GLY A 195 0.24 6.60 7.95
C GLY A 195 1.11 5.65 8.78
N TRP A 196 1.46 6.01 10.00
CA TRP A 196 2.52 5.33 10.77
C TRP A 196 2.04 4.18 11.66
N SER A 197 0.77 4.16 12.02
CA SER A 197 0.22 3.15 12.95
C SER A 197 0.24 1.71 12.42
N ALA A 198 0.13 1.52 11.10
CA ALA A 198 0.17 0.19 10.50
C ALA A 198 1.55 -0.47 10.62
N VAL A 199 2.63 0.31 10.61
CA VAL A 199 4.01 -0.19 10.73
C VAL A 199 4.29 -0.63 12.18
N ALA A 200 3.80 0.12 13.17
CA ALA A 200 4.02 -0.18 14.59
C ALA A 200 3.35 -1.49 15.02
N VAL A 201 2.13 -1.75 14.52
CA VAL A 201 1.38 -2.97 14.87
C VAL A 201 2.05 -4.23 14.31
N SER A 202 2.65 -4.17 13.12
CA SER A 202 3.36 -5.31 12.52
C SER A 202 4.59 -5.72 13.34
N TYR A 203 5.32 -4.77 13.93
CA TYR A 203 6.53 -5.07 14.69
C TYR A 203 6.26 -5.62 16.10
N THR A 204 5.19 -5.19 16.76
CA THR A 204 4.83 -5.73 18.07
C THR A 204 4.37 -7.19 17.98
N HIS A 205 3.74 -7.59 16.89
CA HIS A 205 3.34 -8.98 16.67
C HIS A 205 4.51 -9.92 16.32
N LEU A 206 5.51 -9.46 15.57
CA LEU A 206 6.66 -10.28 15.21
C LEU A 206 7.54 -10.62 16.43
N ARG A 207 7.71 -9.69 17.37
CA ARG A 207 8.52 -9.91 18.57
C ARG A 207 7.85 -10.81 19.61
N ALA A 208 6.52 -10.87 19.64
CA ALA A 208 5.78 -11.78 20.52
C ALA A 208 5.95 -13.27 20.14
N HIS A 209 6.33 -13.55 18.88
CA HIS A 209 6.62 -14.91 18.42
C HIS A 209 8.06 -15.36 18.66
N GLU A 210 9.02 -14.44 18.71
CA GLU A 210 10.45 -14.77 18.93
C GLU A 210 10.81 -15.07 20.39
N THR A 211 9.99 -14.64 21.36
CA THR A 211 10.24 -14.87 22.80
C THR A 211 9.61 -16.15 23.34
N ARG A 212 9.05 -17.02 22.48
CA ARG A 212 8.45 -18.32 22.83
C ARG A 212 9.13 -19.52 22.16
N GLY A 213 10.38 -19.39 21.77
CA GLY A 213 11.22 -20.50 21.31
C GLY A 213 12.28 -20.86 22.31
#